data_8cb7154cd82ee0f58ad323e7d1925526
#
_entry.id   8cb7154cd82ee0f58ad323e7d1925526
#
_cell.length_a   1.000
_cell.length_b   1.000
_cell.length_c   1.000
_cell.angle_alpha   90.00
_cell.angle_beta   90.00
_cell.angle_gamma   90.00
#
_symmetry.space_group_name_H-M   'P 1'
#
loop_
_entity.id
_entity.type
_entity.pdbx_description
1 polymer ?
#
loop_
_entity_poly.entity_id
_entity_poly.type
_entity_poly.pdbx_seq_one_letter_code
_entity_poly.pdbx_strand_id
1 'polypeptide(L)'
;MSRKSEAIKNFIPVALKHYKQLFKSLMAFTEDNMAQDIVNSYTNGKGLPYVDLLEVVPGFNETVNDFTFLSYTSRVTDIGFIKAIAKSFDKCDYLEIGCFRGESLVNILPNTNSTVSLSLSKKEMREINLPEYLMEPESILVKPNEKLTQIYHNSLTFDFTSLNKKFDLIFIDGDHSTHAVKIDTANAFKLLKDENSIIIWHDFGNNYSEQRNDVIAGALMGAPKETHPFIYRVSNTLCGIYTKRPLKTMAPDANLVMPTKLFDVTVASKKI
;
A
#
# COMPACT_ATOMS: atom_id res chain seq x y z
N MET A 1 15.81 38.08 22.27
CA MET A 1 14.43 37.68 21.90
C MET A 1 14.37 36.16 21.78
N SER A 2 13.34 35.52 22.33
CA SER A 2 13.22 34.05 22.14
C SER A 2 12.80 33.73 20.71
N ARG A 3 13.21 32.55 20.18
CA ARG A 3 12.76 32.05 18.85
C ARG A 3 11.25 32.08 18.68
N LYS A 4 10.50 31.88 19.77
CA LYS A 4 9.02 31.94 19.77
C LYS A 4 8.49 33.36 19.53
N SER A 5 9.08 34.40 20.14
CA SER A 5 8.61 35.76 19.94
C SER A 5 8.91 36.28 18.52
N GLU A 6 10.00 35.85 17.93
CA GLU A 6 10.34 36.18 16.55
C GLU A 6 9.44 35.48 15.53
N ALA A 7 9.10 34.20 15.79
CA ALA A 7 8.14 33.46 14.98
C ALA A 7 6.74 34.09 15.02
N ILE A 8 6.26 34.52 16.19
CA ILE A 8 4.96 35.19 16.33
C ILE A 8 4.95 36.53 15.59
N LYS A 9 6.02 37.32 15.71
CA LYS A 9 6.14 38.62 15.03
C LYS A 9 6.10 38.48 13.50
N ASN A 10 6.69 37.42 12.97
CA ASN A 10 6.75 37.18 11.53
C ASN A 10 5.58 36.33 11.01
N PHE A 11 4.69 35.86 11.86
CA PHE A 11 3.60 34.94 11.46
C PHE A 11 2.70 35.52 10.37
N ILE A 12 2.18 36.75 10.56
CA ILE A 12 1.25 37.37 9.60
C ILE A 12 1.91 37.60 8.22
N PRO A 13 3.10 38.21 8.12
CA PRO A 13 3.77 38.37 6.82
C PRO A 13 4.09 37.05 6.13
N VAL A 14 4.54 36.04 6.88
CA VAL A 14 4.80 34.71 6.34
C VAL A 14 3.52 34.02 5.89
N ALA A 15 2.46 34.10 6.68
CA ALA A 15 1.15 33.54 6.33
C ALA A 15 0.59 34.18 5.04
N LEU A 16 0.67 35.50 4.92
CA LEU A 16 0.22 36.19 3.70
C LEU A 16 1.06 35.82 2.47
N LYS A 17 2.37 35.67 2.63
CA LYS A 17 3.28 35.28 1.55
C LYS A 17 3.06 33.83 1.09
N HIS A 18 2.72 32.94 2.01
CA HIS A 18 2.61 31.50 1.79
C HIS A 18 1.19 30.94 2.00
N TYR A 19 0.15 31.78 1.84
CA TYR A 19 -1.23 31.41 2.16
C TYR A 19 -1.72 30.15 1.43
N LYS A 20 -1.30 29.92 0.18
CA LYS A 20 -1.65 28.71 -0.57
C LYS A 20 -1.07 27.46 0.07
N GLN A 21 0.16 27.54 0.55
CA GLN A 21 0.85 26.43 1.23
C GLN A 21 0.22 26.15 2.60
N LEU A 22 -0.11 27.22 3.35
CA LEU A 22 -0.84 27.10 4.61
C LEU A 22 -2.22 26.49 4.44
N PHE A 23 -2.96 26.94 3.42
CA PHE A 23 -4.27 26.37 3.10
C PHE A 23 -4.18 24.90 2.74
N LYS A 24 -3.20 24.52 1.88
CA LYS A 24 -2.93 23.10 1.55
C LYS A 24 -2.61 22.27 2.80
N SER A 25 -1.77 22.78 3.70
CA SER A 25 -1.43 22.09 4.96
C SER A 25 -2.64 21.96 5.88
N LEU A 26 -3.50 22.98 5.95
CA LEU A 26 -4.73 22.95 6.74
C LEU A 26 -5.71 21.92 6.18
N MET A 27 -5.87 21.86 4.87
CA MET A 27 -6.73 20.87 4.21
C MET A 27 -6.23 19.45 4.49
N ALA A 28 -4.93 19.20 4.31
CA ALA A 28 -4.33 17.90 4.60
C ALA A 28 -4.51 17.48 6.07
N PHE A 29 -4.34 18.42 7.01
CA PHE A 29 -4.60 18.18 8.43
C PHE A 29 -6.07 17.85 8.71
N THR A 30 -7.00 18.53 8.03
CA THR A 30 -8.44 18.27 8.16
C THR A 30 -8.80 16.88 7.62
N GLU A 31 -8.26 16.52 6.47
CA GLU A 31 -8.45 15.21 5.84
C GLU A 31 -7.89 14.08 6.72
N ASP A 32 -6.71 14.26 7.30
CA ASP A 32 -6.12 13.27 8.22
C ASP A 32 -6.95 13.10 9.49
N ASN A 33 -7.45 14.19 10.08
CA ASN A 33 -8.36 14.11 11.23
C ASN A 33 -9.67 13.40 10.88
N MET A 34 -10.27 13.67 9.73
CA MET A 34 -11.48 12.97 9.27
C MET A 34 -11.19 11.48 9.06
N ALA A 35 -10.06 11.14 8.47
CA ALA A 35 -9.65 9.75 8.28
C ALA A 35 -9.41 9.06 9.64
N GLN A 36 -8.77 9.75 10.59
CA GLN A 36 -8.58 9.23 11.96
C GLN A 36 -9.91 8.97 12.66
N ASP A 37 -10.89 9.87 12.52
CA ASP A 37 -12.23 9.69 13.08
C ASP A 37 -12.95 8.47 12.47
N ILE A 38 -12.78 8.25 11.17
CA ILE A 38 -13.28 7.06 10.49
C ILE A 38 -12.62 5.82 11.07
N VAL A 39 -11.29 5.76 11.12
CA VAL A 39 -10.56 4.63 11.71
C VAL A 39 -11.02 4.36 13.13
N ASN A 40 -11.15 5.39 13.95
CA ASN A 40 -11.64 5.27 15.33
C ASN A 40 -13.05 4.69 15.41
N SER A 41 -13.93 5.08 14.51
CA SER A 41 -15.31 4.58 14.46
C SER A 41 -15.39 3.08 14.15
N TYR A 42 -14.54 2.60 13.27
CA TYR A 42 -14.48 1.18 12.88
C TYR A 42 -13.72 0.30 13.88
N THR A 43 -12.78 0.88 14.63
CA THR A 43 -11.90 0.15 15.55
C THR A 43 -12.26 0.40 17.03
N ASN A 44 -13.37 1.10 17.33
CA ASN A 44 -13.75 1.56 18.67
C ASN A 44 -12.63 2.36 19.36
N GLY A 45 -11.93 3.20 18.62
CA GLY A 45 -10.83 4.03 19.10
C GLY A 45 -9.53 3.29 19.42
N LYS A 46 -9.46 1.99 19.12
CA LYS A 46 -8.26 1.18 19.43
C LYS A 46 -7.22 1.15 18.30
N GLY A 47 -7.56 1.64 17.10
CA GLY A 47 -6.72 1.49 15.91
C GLY A 47 -6.68 0.04 15.41
N LEU A 48 -5.99 -0.20 14.30
CA LEU A 48 -5.79 -1.56 13.77
C LEU A 48 -4.69 -2.30 14.54
N PRO A 49 -4.92 -3.57 14.93
CA PRO A 49 -3.90 -4.36 15.59
C PRO A 49 -2.70 -4.62 14.66
N TYR A 50 -1.52 -4.70 15.25
CA TYR A 50 -0.32 -5.19 14.57
C TYR A 50 -0.27 -6.71 14.60
N VAL A 51 0.29 -7.28 13.55
CA VAL A 51 0.75 -8.66 13.52
C VAL A 51 2.25 -8.68 13.22
N ASP A 52 2.99 -9.54 13.89
CA ASP A 52 4.42 -9.69 13.61
C ASP A 52 4.62 -10.29 12.21
N LEU A 53 5.60 -9.79 11.46
CA LEU A 53 5.94 -10.32 10.15
C LEU A 53 6.19 -11.84 10.19
N LEU A 54 6.87 -12.33 11.24
CA LEU A 54 7.17 -13.75 11.39
C LEU A 54 5.96 -14.59 11.82
N GLU A 55 4.92 -13.98 12.36
CA GLU A 55 3.64 -14.64 12.60
C GLU A 55 2.88 -14.85 11.28
N VAL A 56 2.97 -13.89 10.36
CA VAL A 56 2.35 -14.00 9.03
C VAL A 56 3.16 -14.94 8.14
N VAL A 57 4.47 -14.77 8.12
CA VAL A 57 5.42 -15.55 7.30
C VAL A 57 6.50 -16.15 8.21
N PRO A 58 6.27 -17.32 8.81
CA PRO A 58 7.28 -18.02 9.61
C PRO A 58 8.54 -18.30 8.79
N GLY A 59 9.70 -17.95 9.35
CA GLY A 59 10.99 -18.16 8.67
C GLY A 59 11.20 -17.23 7.48
N PHE A 60 10.64 -16.02 7.50
CA PHE A 60 10.77 -15.04 6.44
C PHE A 60 12.22 -14.91 5.94
N ASN A 61 12.43 -15.30 4.68
CA ASN A 61 13.73 -15.27 4.01
C ASN A 61 13.50 -15.10 2.51
N GLU A 62 13.62 -13.87 2.01
CA GLU A 62 13.36 -13.53 0.62
C GLU A 62 14.49 -12.71 0.00
N THR A 63 14.76 -12.96 -1.27
CA THR A 63 15.63 -12.12 -2.10
C THR A 63 14.78 -11.21 -2.96
N VAL A 64 15.00 -9.91 -2.87
CA VAL A 64 14.39 -8.90 -3.74
C VAL A 64 15.43 -8.47 -4.76
N ASN A 65 15.09 -8.62 -6.04
CA ASN A 65 15.95 -8.24 -7.17
C ASN A 65 15.36 -7.04 -7.91
N ASP A 66 16.13 -6.43 -8.79
CA ASP A 66 15.67 -5.34 -9.66
C ASP A 66 14.99 -4.19 -8.89
N PHE A 67 15.59 -3.83 -7.76
CA PHE A 67 15.11 -2.80 -6.84
C PHE A 67 15.96 -1.52 -7.01
N THR A 68 15.29 -0.37 -7.21
CA THR A 68 16.00 0.86 -7.62
C THR A 68 16.46 1.74 -6.46
N PHE A 69 15.94 1.57 -5.25
CA PHE A 69 16.16 2.48 -4.10
C PHE A 69 15.79 3.95 -4.39
N LEU A 70 14.92 4.20 -5.37
CA LEU A 70 14.45 5.52 -5.72
C LEU A 70 13.16 5.87 -4.95
N SER A 71 12.80 7.15 -4.95
CA SER A 71 11.51 7.61 -4.41
C SER A 71 10.33 6.96 -5.17
N TYR A 72 9.19 6.89 -4.52
CA TYR A 72 7.96 6.28 -5.05
C TYR A 72 8.06 4.78 -5.30
N THR A 73 8.84 4.06 -4.51
CA THR A 73 8.87 2.60 -4.51
C THR A 73 8.51 2.06 -3.13
N SER A 74 7.88 0.89 -3.12
CA SER A 74 7.64 0.12 -1.90
C SER A 74 8.97 -0.24 -1.24
N ARG A 75 9.00 -0.53 0.05
CA ARG A 75 10.24 -0.92 0.72
C ARG A 75 10.64 -2.35 0.34
N VAL A 76 11.92 -2.65 0.50
CA VAL A 76 12.45 -4.01 0.25
C VAL A 76 11.69 -5.06 1.07
N THR A 77 11.37 -4.73 2.33
CA THR A 77 10.60 -5.60 3.22
C THR A 77 9.16 -5.80 2.76
N ASP A 78 8.53 -4.79 2.14
CA ASP A 78 7.18 -4.88 1.58
C ASP A 78 7.15 -5.84 0.40
N ILE A 79 8.08 -5.67 -0.54
CA ILE A 79 8.20 -6.54 -1.72
C ILE A 79 8.51 -7.98 -1.29
N GLY A 80 9.46 -8.16 -0.36
CA GLY A 80 9.78 -9.47 0.19
C GLY A 80 8.56 -10.13 0.87
N PHE A 81 7.78 -9.35 1.61
CA PHE A 81 6.56 -9.81 2.25
C PHE A 81 5.52 -10.29 1.24
N ILE A 82 5.19 -9.47 0.23
CA ILE A 82 4.20 -9.84 -0.81
C ILE A 82 4.66 -11.08 -1.56
N LYS A 83 5.95 -11.15 -1.90
CA LYS A 83 6.57 -12.30 -2.55
C LYS A 83 6.45 -13.58 -1.72
N ALA A 84 6.72 -13.50 -0.41
CA ALA A 84 6.58 -14.64 0.49
C ALA A 84 5.12 -15.11 0.60
N ILE A 85 4.17 -14.18 0.63
CA ILE A 85 2.74 -14.52 0.58
C ILE A 85 2.37 -15.19 -0.75
N ALA A 86 2.84 -14.68 -1.89
CA ALA A 86 2.58 -15.32 -3.18
C ALA A 86 3.10 -16.77 -3.23
N LYS A 87 4.27 -17.03 -2.65
CA LYS A 87 4.86 -18.38 -2.52
C LYS A 87 4.09 -19.31 -1.58
N SER A 88 3.28 -18.79 -0.68
CA SER A 88 2.49 -19.63 0.24
C SER A 88 1.33 -20.36 -0.45
N PHE A 89 0.98 -19.94 -1.66
CA PHE A 89 -0.03 -20.60 -2.50
C PHE A 89 0.65 -21.60 -3.45
N ASP A 90 0.07 -22.77 -3.62
CA ASP A 90 0.55 -23.76 -4.57
C ASP A 90 0.49 -23.24 -6.02
N LYS A 91 -0.60 -22.52 -6.34
CA LYS A 91 -0.79 -21.79 -7.60
C LYS A 91 -1.40 -20.44 -7.30
N CYS A 92 -0.58 -19.41 -7.27
CA CYS A 92 -1.02 -18.05 -6.96
C CYS A 92 -1.57 -17.35 -8.21
N ASP A 93 -2.87 -17.10 -8.25
CA ASP A 93 -3.47 -16.14 -9.17
C ASP A 93 -3.42 -14.75 -8.51
N TYR A 94 -2.65 -13.82 -9.11
CA TYR A 94 -2.30 -12.55 -8.52
C TYR A 94 -2.91 -11.36 -9.26
N LEU A 95 -3.43 -10.39 -8.54
CA LEU A 95 -3.84 -9.08 -9.05
C LEU A 95 -3.06 -7.98 -8.35
N GLU A 96 -2.49 -7.05 -9.11
CA GLU A 96 -1.87 -5.82 -8.62
C GLU A 96 -2.66 -4.62 -9.16
N ILE A 97 -3.14 -3.76 -8.27
CA ILE A 97 -3.78 -2.49 -8.58
C ILE A 97 -2.78 -1.38 -8.24
N GLY A 98 -2.27 -0.73 -9.26
CA GLY A 98 -1.16 0.22 -9.16
C GLY A 98 0.18 -0.44 -9.50
N CYS A 99 0.78 -0.02 -10.60
CA CYS A 99 2.12 -0.42 -10.98
C CYS A 99 2.86 0.83 -11.44
N PHE A 100 3.93 1.19 -10.75
CA PHE A 100 4.78 2.30 -11.19
C PHE A 100 5.94 1.79 -12.05
N ARG A 101 7.15 1.66 -11.53
CA ARG A 101 8.28 1.08 -12.27
C ARG A 101 8.21 -0.44 -12.44
N GLY A 102 7.39 -1.10 -11.62
CA GLY A 102 7.19 -2.55 -11.66
C GLY A 102 8.11 -3.33 -10.73
N GLU A 103 8.73 -2.70 -9.72
CA GLU A 103 9.63 -3.37 -8.76
C GLU A 103 8.92 -4.48 -7.97
N SER A 104 7.68 -4.26 -7.54
CA SER A 104 6.83 -5.29 -6.94
C SER A 104 6.56 -6.41 -7.93
N LEU A 105 6.04 -6.03 -9.10
CA LEU A 105 5.56 -6.96 -10.12
C LEU A 105 6.66 -7.92 -10.59
N VAL A 106 7.87 -7.43 -10.91
CA VAL A 106 8.97 -8.28 -11.38
C VAL A 106 9.49 -9.25 -10.32
N ASN A 107 9.34 -8.92 -9.04
CA ASN A 107 9.73 -9.78 -7.93
C ASN A 107 8.68 -10.85 -7.61
N ILE A 108 7.40 -10.57 -7.84
CA ILE A 108 6.29 -11.46 -7.49
C ILE A 108 5.95 -12.39 -8.65
N LEU A 109 5.95 -11.90 -9.88
CA LEU A 109 5.59 -12.61 -11.12
C LEU A 109 6.20 -14.01 -11.27
N PRO A 110 7.49 -14.27 -10.94
CA PRO A 110 8.05 -15.63 -11.02
C PRO A 110 7.36 -16.66 -10.12
N ASN A 111 6.67 -16.19 -9.07
CA ASN A 111 6.03 -17.04 -8.06
C ASN A 111 4.50 -17.13 -8.25
N THR A 112 3.98 -16.65 -9.39
CA THR A 112 2.56 -16.69 -9.70
C THR A 112 2.24 -17.71 -10.76
N ASN A 113 1.01 -18.21 -10.75
CA ASN A 113 0.44 -19.00 -11.84
C ASN A 113 -0.04 -18.08 -12.98
N SER A 114 -0.72 -17.02 -12.63
CA SER A 114 -1.08 -15.94 -13.56
C SER A 114 -1.16 -14.61 -12.81
N THR A 115 -0.89 -13.53 -13.51
CA THR A 115 -0.84 -12.17 -12.96
C THR A 115 -1.65 -11.23 -13.83
N VAL A 116 -2.45 -10.39 -13.17
CA VAL A 116 -3.06 -9.22 -13.78
C VAL A 116 -2.50 -7.99 -13.09
N SER A 117 -2.05 -7.01 -13.86
CA SER A 117 -1.62 -5.70 -13.36
C SER A 117 -2.51 -4.63 -13.97
N LEU A 118 -3.12 -3.81 -13.14
CA LEU A 118 -3.98 -2.70 -13.54
C LEU A 118 -3.31 -1.38 -13.12
N SER A 119 -3.01 -0.53 -14.07
CA SER A 119 -2.46 0.80 -13.83
C SER A 119 -3.04 1.84 -14.77
N LEU A 120 -2.86 3.13 -14.47
CA LEU A 120 -3.35 4.20 -15.33
C LEU A 120 -2.71 4.13 -16.72
N SER A 121 -3.49 4.40 -17.76
CA SER A 121 -2.95 4.68 -19.07
C SER A 121 -2.23 6.04 -19.09
N LYS A 122 -1.26 6.21 -19.98
CA LYS A 122 -0.59 7.52 -20.17
C LYS A 122 -1.56 8.66 -20.50
N LYS A 123 -2.69 8.35 -21.14
CA LYS A 123 -3.76 9.31 -21.39
C LYS A 123 -4.41 9.76 -20.08
N GLU A 124 -4.82 8.83 -19.24
CA GLU A 124 -5.44 9.13 -17.94
C GLU A 124 -4.48 9.83 -16.99
N MET A 125 -3.19 9.47 -17.02
CA MET A 125 -2.15 10.19 -16.26
C MET A 125 -2.06 11.67 -16.65
N ARG A 126 -2.19 11.99 -17.95
CA ARG A 126 -2.23 13.38 -18.41
C ARG A 126 -3.52 14.10 -18.00
N GLU A 127 -4.66 13.41 -18.04
CA GLU A 127 -5.96 13.96 -17.64
C GLU A 127 -5.98 14.40 -16.15
N ILE A 128 -5.26 13.66 -15.28
CA ILE A 128 -5.09 14.04 -13.87
C ILE A 128 -3.89 14.96 -13.63
N ASN A 129 -3.25 15.49 -14.70
CA ASN A 129 -2.09 16.37 -14.65
C ASN A 129 -0.88 15.77 -13.90
N LEU A 130 -0.65 14.46 -14.02
CA LEU A 130 0.54 13.85 -13.47
C LEU A 130 1.79 14.44 -14.15
N PRO A 131 2.85 14.79 -13.39
CA PRO A 131 4.10 15.27 -13.98
C PRO A 131 4.72 14.25 -14.94
N GLU A 132 5.26 14.71 -16.07
CA GLU A 132 5.78 13.83 -17.13
C GLU A 132 6.89 12.87 -16.62
N TYR A 133 7.75 13.36 -15.71
CA TYR A 133 8.79 12.54 -15.09
C TYR A 133 8.27 11.34 -14.27
N LEU A 134 6.97 11.33 -13.92
CA LEU A 134 6.30 10.18 -13.30
C LEU A 134 5.60 9.27 -14.31
N MET A 135 5.38 9.73 -15.55
CA MET A 135 4.71 8.95 -16.59
C MET A 135 5.70 8.07 -17.39
N GLU A 136 6.95 8.51 -17.57
CA GLU A 136 7.93 7.78 -18.35
C GLU A 136 8.40 6.47 -17.71
N PRO A 137 8.60 6.41 -16.38
CA PRO A 137 9.09 5.18 -15.72
C PRO A 137 8.05 4.08 -15.58
N GLU A 138 6.81 4.30 -16.00
CA GLU A 138 5.73 3.31 -15.83
C GLU A 138 6.12 1.97 -16.45
N SER A 139 6.08 0.93 -15.64
CA SER A 139 6.36 -0.45 -16.00
C SER A 139 7.72 -0.68 -16.68
N ILE A 140 8.69 0.24 -16.50
CA ILE A 140 9.99 0.19 -17.21
C ILE A 140 10.79 -1.08 -16.93
N LEU A 141 10.60 -1.68 -15.75
CA LEU A 141 11.28 -2.93 -15.36
C LEU A 141 10.51 -4.17 -15.85
N VAL A 142 9.27 -4.01 -16.27
CA VAL A 142 8.39 -5.13 -16.61
C VAL A 142 8.65 -5.58 -18.05
N LYS A 143 9.04 -6.84 -18.20
CA LYS A 143 9.21 -7.46 -19.52
C LYS A 143 7.97 -8.27 -19.88
N PRO A 144 7.66 -8.40 -21.19
CA PRO A 144 6.62 -9.30 -21.65
C PRO A 144 6.77 -10.70 -21.05
N ASN A 145 5.67 -11.25 -20.53
CA ASN A 145 5.64 -12.56 -19.91
C ASN A 145 4.28 -13.22 -20.17
N GLU A 146 4.26 -14.50 -20.48
CA GLU A 146 3.05 -15.26 -20.79
C GLU A 146 2.04 -15.33 -19.64
N LYS A 147 2.53 -15.21 -18.41
CA LYS A 147 1.69 -15.22 -17.19
C LYS A 147 1.11 -13.85 -16.85
N LEU A 148 1.54 -12.77 -17.56
CA LEU A 148 1.20 -11.39 -17.21
C LEU A 148 0.24 -10.79 -18.22
N THR A 149 -0.89 -10.30 -17.72
CA THR A 149 -1.80 -9.42 -18.44
C THR A 149 -1.72 -8.02 -17.83
N GLN A 150 -1.19 -7.05 -18.60
CA GLN A 150 -1.17 -5.64 -18.20
C GLN A 150 -2.40 -4.94 -18.79
N ILE A 151 -3.15 -4.25 -17.91
CA ILE A 151 -4.33 -3.46 -18.25
C ILE A 151 -4.03 -2.01 -17.87
N TYR A 152 -4.18 -1.12 -18.84
CA TYR A 152 -3.97 0.31 -18.64
C TYR A 152 -5.31 1.02 -18.60
N HIS A 153 -5.81 1.22 -17.38
CA HIS A 153 -7.11 1.85 -17.12
C HIS A 153 -7.17 2.36 -15.67
N ASN A 154 -7.92 3.43 -15.44
CA ASN A 154 -8.18 3.94 -14.10
C ASN A 154 -9.03 2.94 -13.30
N SER A 155 -8.51 2.47 -12.17
CA SER A 155 -9.19 1.49 -11.30
C SER A 155 -10.55 1.99 -10.80
N LEU A 156 -10.73 3.30 -10.63
CA LEU A 156 -11.99 3.90 -10.17
C LEU A 156 -13.15 3.72 -11.18
N THR A 157 -12.83 3.52 -12.45
CA THR A 157 -13.83 3.39 -13.53
C THR A 157 -13.72 2.07 -14.28
N PHE A 158 -12.72 1.24 -13.94
CA PHE A 158 -12.54 -0.07 -14.56
C PHE A 158 -13.65 -1.04 -14.15
N ASP A 159 -14.20 -1.73 -15.13
CA ASP A 159 -15.14 -2.82 -14.86
C ASP A 159 -14.39 -4.10 -14.49
N PHE A 160 -14.19 -4.31 -13.21
CA PHE A 160 -13.52 -5.51 -12.68
C PHE A 160 -14.25 -6.82 -12.98
N THR A 161 -15.55 -6.77 -13.35
CA THR A 161 -16.29 -7.99 -13.73
C THR A 161 -15.80 -8.53 -15.07
N SER A 162 -15.24 -7.67 -15.94
CA SER A 162 -14.67 -8.04 -17.23
C SER A 162 -13.46 -8.98 -17.12
N LEU A 163 -12.79 -9.02 -15.97
CA LEU A 163 -11.68 -9.95 -15.72
C LEU A 163 -12.14 -11.41 -15.74
N ASN A 164 -13.42 -11.66 -15.44
CA ASN A 164 -14.01 -12.99 -15.36
C ASN A 164 -13.10 -14.00 -14.62
N LYS A 165 -12.47 -13.54 -13.57
CA LYS A 165 -11.45 -14.26 -12.81
C LYS A 165 -11.50 -13.87 -11.33
N LYS A 166 -11.06 -14.81 -10.49
CA LYS A 166 -10.82 -14.62 -9.05
C LYS A 166 -9.35 -14.82 -8.74
N PHE A 167 -8.90 -14.26 -7.62
CA PHE A 167 -7.50 -14.19 -7.26
C PHE A 167 -7.24 -14.74 -5.85
N ASP A 168 -6.10 -15.39 -5.70
CA ASP A 168 -5.61 -15.88 -4.42
C ASP A 168 -4.96 -14.75 -3.62
N LEU A 169 -4.26 -13.83 -4.32
CA LEU A 169 -3.60 -12.68 -3.73
C LEU A 169 -3.93 -11.41 -4.54
N ILE A 170 -4.37 -10.37 -3.84
CA ILE A 170 -4.58 -9.05 -4.41
C ILE A 170 -3.73 -8.03 -3.67
N PHE A 171 -2.94 -7.25 -4.40
CA PHE A 171 -2.15 -6.14 -3.88
C PHE A 171 -2.71 -4.81 -4.38
N ILE A 172 -2.98 -3.90 -3.45
CA ILE A 172 -3.54 -2.57 -3.71
C ILE A 172 -2.47 -1.54 -3.38
N ASP A 173 -1.94 -0.88 -4.39
CA ASP A 173 -0.88 0.14 -4.33
C ASP A 173 -1.09 1.23 -5.40
N GLY A 174 -2.36 1.64 -5.60
CA GLY A 174 -2.76 2.66 -6.56
C GLY A 174 -2.77 4.06 -5.97
N ASP A 175 -3.87 4.79 -6.13
CA ASP A 175 -4.09 6.10 -5.50
C ASP A 175 -4.35 5.91 -4.00
N HIS A 176 -3.67 6.68 -3.16
CA HIS A 176 -3.72 6.55 -1.70
C HIS A 176 -4.83 7.39 -1.04
N SER A 177 -5.67 8.07 -1.82
CA SER A 177 -6.82 8.78 -1.24
C SER A 177 -7.82 7.81 -0.62
N THR A 178 -8.44 8.19 0.48
CA THR A 178 -9.49 7.38 1.14
C THR A 178 -10.58 6.91 0.16
N HIS A 179 -10.93 7.77 -0.81
CA HIS A 179 -11.93 7.46 -1.82
C HIS A 179 -11.49 6.34 -2.77
N ALA A 180 -10.26 6.43 -3.29
CA ALA A 180 -9.74 5.45 -4.23
C ALA A 180 -9.51 4.10 -3.55
N VAL A 181 -8.85 4.10 -2.40
CA VAL A 181 -8.62 2.87 -1.61
C VAL A 181 -9.93 2.18 -1.24
N LYS A 182 -10.98 2.94 -0.91
CA LYS A 182 -12.33 2.38 -0.65
C LYS A 182 -12.87 1.64 -1.86
N ILE A 183 -12.78 2.22 -3.06
CA ILE A 183 -13.29 1.60 -4.29
C ILE A 183 -12.48 0.36 -4.65
N ASP A 184 -11.16 0.48 -4.63
CA ASP A 184 -10.26 -0.63 -4.95
C ASP A 184 -10.45 -1.80 -3.97
N THR A 185 -10.58 -1.50 -2.67
CA THR A 185 -10.87 -2.49 -1.64
C THR A 185 -12.21 -3.19 -1.87
N ALA A 186 -13.28 -2.42 -2.15
CA ALA A 186 -14.60 -3.01 -2.39
C ALA A 186 -14.61 -3.93 -3.62
N ASN A 187 -13.84 -3.61 -4.65
CA ASN A 187 -13.67 -4.46 -5.82
C ASN A 187 -12.78 -5.67 -5.52
N ALA A 188 -11.69 -5.49 -4.78
CA ALA A 188 -10.80 -6.58 -4.36
C ALA A 188 -11.57 -7.67 -3.60
N PHE A 189 -12.41 -7.32 -2.62
CA PHE A 189 -13.22 -8.30 -1.89
C PHE A 189 -14.16 -9.10 -2.79
N LYS A 190 -14.70 -8.49 -3.86
CA LYS A 190 -15.54 -9.21 -4.84
C LYS A 190 -14.73 -10.19 -5.70
N LEU A 191 -13.41 -9.99 -5.80
CA LEU A 191 -12.51 -10.77 -6.63
C LEU A 191 -11.76 -11.86 -5.88
N LEU A 192 -11.94 -11.99 -4.57
CA LEU A 192 -11.37 -13.10 -3.81
C LEU A 192 -11.89 -14.44 -4.30
N LYS A 193 -11.00 -15.41 -4.43
CA LYS A 193 -11.26 -16.74 -4.93
C LYS A 193 -12.00 -17.60 -3.91
N ASP A 194 -11.51 -17.59 -2.69
CA ASP A 194 -12.06 -18.33 -1.57
C ASP A 194 -11.65 -17.72 -0.21
N GLU A 195 -11.88 -18.43 0.88
CA GLU A 195 -11.61 -17.98 2.23
C GLU A 195 -10.09 -17.90 2.58
N ASN A 196 -9.23 -18.55 1.79
CA ASN A 196 -7.78 -18.49 1.96
C ASN A 196 -7.16 -17.32 1.21
N SER A 197 -7.95 -16.65 0.35
CA SER A 197 -7.48 -15.51 -0.42
C SER A 197 -7.08 -14.35 0.48
N ILE A 198 -6.05 -13.62 0.07
CA ILE A 198 -5.41 -12.56 0.84
C ILE A 198 -5.49 -11.24 0.06
N ILE A 199 -5.77 -10.15 0.77
CA ILE A 199 -5.57 -8.79 0.25
C ILE A 199 -4.41 -8.15 1.03
N ILE A 200 -3.50 -7.50 0.32
CA ILE A 200 -2.45 -6.67 0.90
C ILE A 200 -2.65 -5.25 0.39
N TRP A 201 -2.67 -4.29 1.30
CA TRP A 201 -2.61 -2.85 0.97
C TRP A 201 -1.21 -2.34 1.26
N HIS A 202 -0.67 -1.53 0.37
CA HIS A 202 0.50 -0.73 0.67
C HIS A 202 0.11 0.51 1.49
N ASP A 203 1.09 1.17 2.05
CA ASP A 203 0.93 2.44 2.76
C ASP A 203 -0.06 2.46 3.94
N PHE A 204 -0.24 1.35 4.66
CA PHE A 204 -0.90 1.37 5.97
C PHE A 204 -0.07 2.11 7.04
N GLY A 205 1.16 2.45 6.75
CA GLY A 205 2.03 3.29 7.55
C GLY A 205 2.75 4.36 6.74
N ASN A 206 2.94 5.56 7.31
CA ASN A 206 3.86 6.57 6.81
C ASN A 206 5.32 6.11 6.99
N ASN A 207 5.53 5.35 8.05
CA ASN A 207 6.77 4.66 8.39
C ASN A 207 6.44 3.42 9.23
N TYR A 208 7.45 2.70 9.70
CA TYR A 208 7.25 1.45 10.46
C TYR A 208 6.47 1.61 11.79
N SER A 209 6.45 2.80 12.37
CA SER A 209 5.81 3.08 13.67
C SER A 209 4.49 3.85 13.53
N GLU A 210 4.36 4.66 12.50
CA GLU A 210 3.25 5.60 12.32
C GLU A 210 2.26 5.09 11.28
N GLN A 211 0.99 5.02 11.66
CA GLN A 211 -0.06 4.60 10.72
C GLN A 211 -0.43 5.74 9.75
N ARG A 212 -0.98 5.35 8.60
CA ARG A 212 -1.49 6.25 7.58
C ARG A 212 -3.01 6.12 7.50
N ASN A 213 -3.68 7.10 8.12
CA ASN A 213 -5.12 7.01 8.38
C ASN A 213 -5.98 7.08 7.12
N ASP A 214 -5.60 7.84 6.11
CA ASP A 214 -6.34 7.97 4.84
C ASP A 214 -6.49 6.63 4.12
N VAL A 215 -5.40 5.86 4.03
CA VAL A 215 -5.40 4.53 3.41
C VAL A 215 -6.16 3.52 4.25
N ILE A 216 -5.93 3.50 5.58
CA ILE A 216 -6.64 2.60 6.50
C ILE A 216 -8.15 2.87 6.49
N ALA A 217 -8.55 4.15 6.52
CA ALA A 217 -9.97 4.53 6.45
C ALA A 217 -10.61 4.02 5.14
N GLY A 218 -9.92 4.20 4.01
CA GLY A 218 -10.39 3.69 2.71
C GLY A 218 -10.57 2.17 2.72
N ALA A 219 -9.59 1.44 3.23
CA ALA A 219 -9.64 -0.01 3.34
C ALA A 219 -10.83 -0.47 4.22
N LEU A 220 -11.01 0.12 5.41
CA LEU A 220 -12.12 -0.20 6.30
C LEU A 220 -13.49 0.15 5.71
N MET A 221 -13.60 1.28 5.02
CA MET A 221 -14.85 1.68 4.35
C MET A 221 -15.21 0.82 3.14
N GLY A 222 -14.21 0.27 2.45
CA GLY A 222 -14.40 -0.61 1.29
C GLY A 222 -14.63 -2.07 1.65
N ALA A 223 -14.08 -2.51 2.79
CA ALA A 223 -14.20 -3.88 3.26
C ALA A 223 -15.60 -4.19 3.85
N PRO A 224 -16.15 -5.39 3.64
CA PRO A 224 -17.35 -5.85 4.36
C PRO A 224 -17.10 -5.81 5.88
N LYS A 225 -18.09 -5.37 6.66
CA LYS A 225 -17.94 -5.17 8.12
C LYS A 225 -17.48 -6.42 8.87
N GLU A 226 -17.95 -7.57 8.47
CA GLU A 226 -17.60 -8.88 9.04
C GLU A 226 -16.12 -9.25 8.82
N THR A 227 -15.44 -8.59 7.90
CA THR A 227 -14.03 -8.83 7.60
C THR A 227 -13.07 -7.95 8.40
N HIS A 228 -13.54 -6.88 9.03
CA HIS A 228 -12.72 -5.93 9.79
C HIS A 228 -11.87 -6.60 10.90
N PRO A 229 -12.35 -7.61 11.65
CA PRO A 229 -11.53 -8.31 12.64
C PRO A 229 -10.33 -9.07 12.07
N PHE A 230 -10.25 -9.20 10.75
CA PHE A 230 -9.23 -9.93 10.01
C PHE A 230 -8.31 -9.01 9.21
N ILE A 231 -8.38 -7.70 9.47
CA ILE A 231 -7.51 -6.69 8.86
C ILE A 231 -6.47 -6.25 9.88
N TYR A 232 -5.21 -6.33 9.52
CA TYR A 232 -4.07 -6.09 10.41
C TYR A 232 -3.02 -5.20 9.73
N ARG A 233 -2.22 -4.51 10.54
CA ARG A 233 -0.94 -3.92 10.09
C ARG A 233 0.18 -4.94 10.31
N VAL A 234 1.10 -5.06 9.35
CA VAL A 234 2.22 -6.00 9.44
C VAL A 234 3.48 -5.28 9.90
N SER A 235 4.08 -5.74 11.00
CA SER A 235 5.30 -5.12 11.54
C SER A 235 6.47 -5.22 10.55
N ASN A 236 7.39 -4.23 10.59
CA ASN A 236 8.55 -4.13 9.71
C ASN A 236 8.23 -3.97 8.21
N THR A 237 6.97 -3.68 7.89
CA THR A 237 6.50 -3.32 6.55
C THR A 237 5.63 -2.06 6.62
N LEU A 238 5.30 -1.49 5.46
CA LEU A 238 4.24 -0.48 5.34
C LEU A 238 2.90 -1.11 4.96
N CYS A 239 2.79 -2.43 4.98
CA CYS A 239 1.63 -3.14 4.49
C CYS A 239 0.56 -3.36 5.57
N GLY A 240 -0.70 -3.32 5.10
CA GLY A 240 -1.82 -3.97 5.76
C GLY A 240 -2.12 -5.32 5.10
N ILE A 241 -2.75 -6.23 5.84
CA ILE A 241 -3.17 -7.54 5.35
C ILE A 241 -4.59 -7.86 5.80
N TYR A 242 -5.37 -8.42 4.89
CA TYR A 242 -6.58 -9.18 5.20
C TYR A 242 -6.31 -10.66 5.01
N THR A 243 -6.58 -11.45 6.05
CA THR A 243 -6.56 -12.91 5.98
C THR A 243 -7.49 -13.49 7.04
N LYS A 244 -8.27 -14.51 6.70
CA LYS A 244 -9.10 -15.24 7.66
C LYS A 244 -8.30 -16.19 8.56
N ARG A 245 -7.01 -16.41 8.26
CA ARG A 245 -6.14 -17.22 9.13
C ARG A 245 -6.02 -16.53 10.50
N PRO A 246 -6.27 -17.23 11.60
CA PRO A 246 -6.03 -16.68 12.93
C PRO A 246 -4.57 -16.29 13.12
N LEU A 247 -4.32 -15.05 13.57
CA LEU A 247 -2.99 -14.52 13.80
C LEU A 247 -2.88 -14.01 15.24
N LYS A 248 -1.72 -14.22 15.86
CA LYS A 248 -1.40 -13.62 17.15
C LYS A 248 -1.08 -12.14 16.96
N THR A 249 -1.91 -11.28 17.53
CA THR A 249 -1.80 -9.83 17.38
C THR A 249 -1.08 -9.18 18.54
N MET A 250 -0.48 -8.04 18.29
CA MET A 250 0.00 -7.06 19.25
C MET A 250 -1.01 -5.90 19.35
N ALA A 251 -0.96 -5.16 20.45
CA ALA A 251 -1.81 -3.98 20.61
C ALA A 251 -1.51 -2.95 19.49
N PRO A 252 -2.52 -2.18 19.06
CA PRO A 252 -2.35 -1.16 18.01
C PRO A 252 -1.37 -0.04 18.37
N ASP A 253 -1.22 0.24 19.64
CA ASP A 253 -0.32 1.22 20.24
C ASP A 253 1.04 0.62 20.65
N ALA A 254 1.33 -0.61 20.23
CA ALA A 254 2.59 -1.26 20.53
C ALA A 254 3.77 -0.40 20.04
N ASN A 255 4.66 -0.07 20.97
CA ASN A 255 5.85 0.69 20.65
C ASN A 255 6.88 -0.21 19.96
N LEU A 256 7.04 -0.05 18.65
CA LEU A 256 7.97 -0.84 17.83
C LEU A 256 9.42 -0.32 17.85
N VAL A 257 9.81 0.40 18.91
CA VAL A 257 11.19 0.90 19.09
C VAL A 257 12.14 -0.20 19.53
N MET A 258 11.66 -1.16 20.32
CA MET A 258 12.48 -2.29 20.77
C MET A 258 12.56 -3.37 19.68
N PRO A 259 13.76 -3.70 19.19
CA PRO A 259 13.90 -4.71 18.14
C PRO A 259 13.58 -6.11 18.68
N THR A 260 12.71 -6.81 17.97
CA THR A 260 12.37 -8.22 18.26
C THR A 260 13.03 -9.17 17.26
N LYS A 261 13.59 -8.64 16.17
CA LYS A 261 14.30 -9.37 15.12
C LYS A 261 15.30 -8.47 14.40
N LEU A 262 16.24 -9.07 13.71
CA LEU A 262 17.21 -8.43 12.84
C LEU A 262 17.03 -8.98 11.42
N PHE A 263 17.47 -8.20 10.43
CA PHE A 263 17.47 -8.59 9.03
C PHE A 263 18.91 -8.55 8.50
N ASP A 264 19.32 -9.61 7.83
CA ASP A 264 20.56 -9.60 7.06
C ASP A 264 20.28 -8.98 5.68
N VAL A 265 21.07 -8.00 5.29
CA VAL A 265 20.88 -7.26 4.03
C VAL A 265 22.15 -7.31 3.19
N THR A 266 22.03 -7.84 1.98
CA THR A 266 23.10 -7.81 0.97
C THR A 266 22.69 -6.88 -0.16
N VAL A 267 23.56 -5.95 -0.54
CA VAL A 267 23.31 -4.98 -1.61
C VAL A 267 24.33 -5.15 -2.72
N ALA A 268 23.87 -5.38 -3.94
CA ALA A 268 24.68 -5.41 -5.14
C ALA A 268 24.01 -4.59 -6.25
N SER A 269 24.79 -3.91 -7.07
CA SER A 269 24.27 -3.12 -8.19
C SER A 269 24.61 -3.75 -9.53
N LYS A 270 23.73 -3.56 -10.52
CA LYS A 270 23.96 -3.90 -11.93
C LYS A 270 23.46 -2.76 -12.81
N LYS A 271 24.04 -2.61 -14.00
CA LYS A 271 23.49 -1.68 -15.01
C LYS A 271 22.23 -2.28 -15.62
N ILE A 272 21.28 -1.41 -15.94
CA ILE A 272 20.06 -1.74 -16.68
C ILE A 272 20.39 -1.78 -18.18
#